data_0d8fa3ef718f49913f9275f4cac4675c
#
_entry.id   0d8fa3ef718f49913f9275f4cac4675c
#
_cell.length_a   1.000
_cell.length_b   1.000
_cell.length_c   1.000
_cell.angle_alpha   90.00
_cell.angle_beta   90.00
_cell.angle_gamma   90.00
#
_symmetry.space_group_name_H-M   'P 1'
#
loop_
_entity.id
_entity.type
_entity.pdbx_description
1 polymer ?
#
loop_
_entity_poly.entity_id
_entity_poly.type
_entity_poly.pdbx_seq_one_letter_code
_entity_poly.pdbx_strand_id
1 'polypeptide(L)'
;MDDGHIWFELFIIVLLVLGNAVCSLAEIAIVGARKTKLQELADEGKRGAAQALKLTGRKEELFSTIQVGITTISIVTGMFSGASLAGPLADFLGGIPVVGAFLAPLSMFFVMALVTYFALIIGELAPKWIAIAEPEKAACLIARPMILFSNLCKPLVVFSTWSTKLVVEMLGVRMGGETPVSEEEI
;
A
#
# COMPACT_ATOMS: atom_id res chain seq x y z
N MET A 1 -5.35 -10.40 31.12
CA MET A 1 -5.52 -10.34 29.65
C MET A 1 -4.72 -11.50 29.08
N ASP A 2 -5.35 -12.35 28.23
CA ASP A 2 -4.65 -13.52 27.68
C ASP A 2 -3.53 -13.06 26.76
N ASP A 3 -2.29 -13.45 27.09
CA ASP A 3 -1.11 -13.13 26.26
C ASP A 3 -1.31 -13.58 24.80
N GLY A 4 -2.11 -14.60 24.55
CA GLY A 4 -2.46 -15.06 23.21
C GLY A 4 -3.19 -14.02 22.34
N HIS A 5 -3.95 -13.12 22.95
CA HIS A 5 -4.69 -12.08 22.22
C HIS A 5 -3.75 -11.02 21.66
N ILE A 6 -2.76 -10.60 22.45
CA ILE A 6 -1.77 -9.57 22.03
C ILE A 6 -0.91 -10.08 20.86
N TRP A 7 -0.48 -11.34 20.90
CA TRP A 7 0.30 -11.94 19.82
C TRP A 7 -0.51 -12.02 18.51
N PHE A 8 -1.78 -12.33 18.59
CA PHE A 8 -2.68 -12.34 17.43
C PHE A 8 -2.85 -10.95 16.83
N GLU A 9 -3.02 -9.94 17.67
CA GLU A 9 -3.14 -8.53 17.23
C GLU A 9 -1.86 -8.01 16.59
N LEU A 10 -0.70 -8.29 17.18
CA LEU A 10 0.60 -7.99 16.59
C LEU A 10 0.79 -8.69 15.24
N PHE A 11 0.37 -9.95 15.12
CA PHE A 11 0.43 -10.68 13.86
C PHE A 11 -0.41 -9.99 12.76
N ILE A 12 -1.62 -9.52 13.09
CA ILE A 12 -2.47 -8.79 12.15
C ILE A 12 -1.79 -7.46 11.73
N ILE A 13 -1.23 -6.71 12.68
CA ILE A 13 -0.53 -5.45 12.37
C ILE A 13 0.64 -5.72 11.41
N VAL A 14 1.46 -6.73 11.69
CA VAL A 14 2.56 -7.13 10.81
C VAL A 14 2.06 -7.51 9.42
N LEU A 15 0.98 -8.28 9.33
CA LEU A 15 0.38 -8.67 8.06
C LEU A 15 -0.11 -7.46 7.26
N LEU A 16 -0.73 -6.49 7.91
CA LEU A 16 -1.17 -5.23 7.29
C LEU A 16 0.02 -4.41 6.79
N VAL A 17 1.09 -4.27 7.59
CA VAL A 17 2.31 -3.56 7.20
C VAL A 17 2.98 -4.24 6.00
N LEU A 18 3.03 -5.58 5.97
CA LEU A 18 3.54 -6.32 4.81
C LEU A 18 2.66 -6.16 3.58
N GLY A 19 1.34 -6.11 3.74
CA GLY A 19 0.41 -5.80 2.66
C GLY A 19 0.66 -4.41 2.07
N ASN A 20 0.89 -3.41 2.93
CA ASN A 20 1.27 -2.06 2.53
C ASN A 20 2.62 -2.05 1.79
N ALA A 21 3.60 -2.83 2.26
CA ALA A 21 4.91 -2.97 1.61
C ALA A 21 4.80 -3.51 0.18
N VAL A 22 3.91 -4.49 -0.06
CA VAL A 22 3.65 -5.03 -1.41
C VAL A 22 3.06 -3.95 -2.32
N CYS A 23 2.10 -3.15 -1.84
CA CYS A 23 1.52 -2.05 -2.61
C CYS A 23 2.57 -0.97 -2.94
N SER A 24 3.38 -0.57 -1.95
CA SER A 24 4.42 0.45 -2.10
C SER A 24 5.56 0.00 -3.03
N LEU A 25 5.94 -1.28 -2.95
CA LEU A 25 6.88 -1.90 -3.88
C LEU A 25 6.34 -1.88 -5.32
N ALA A 26 5.03 -2.22 -5.48
CA ALA A 26 4.36 -2.26 -6.77
C ALA A 26 4.30 -0.89 -7.43
N GLU A 27 4.01 0.16 -6.66
CA GLU A 27 3.92 1.53 -7.14
C GLU A 27 5.18 1.93 -7.92
N ILE A 28 6.34 1.77 -7.30
CA ILE A 28 7.62 2.17 -7.88
C ILE A 28 8.11 1.17 -8.93
N ALA A 29 7.93 -0.12 -8.69
CA ALA A 29 8.38 -1.16 -9.62
C ALA A 29 7.70 -1.07 -10.99
N ILE A 30 6.38 -0.80 -11.02
CA ILE A 30 5.62 -0.69 -12.30
C ILE A 30 5.96 0.59 -13.06
N VAL A 31 6.32 1.67 -12.37
CA VAL A 31 6.80 2.91 -13.02
C VAL A 31 8.20 2.72 -13.57
N GLY A 32 9.10 2.18 -12.76
CA GLY A 32 10.52 2.07 -13.07
C GLY A 32 10.88 0.94 -14.03
N ALA A 33 10.08 -0.12 -14.08
CA ALA A 33 10.38 -1.28 -14.94
C ALA A 33 10.25 -0.95 -16.43
N ARG A 34 11.30 -1.29 -17.19
CA ARG A 34 11.34 -1.13 -18.65
C ARG A 34 10.61 -2.30 -19.31
N LYS A 35 9.64 -1.97 -20.17
CA LYS A 35 8.85 -2.99 -20.90
C LYS A 35 9.73 -3.95 -21.71
N THR A 36 10.76 -3.43 -22.40
CA THR A 36 11.72 -4.24 -23.16
C THR A 36 12.42 -5.27 -22.30
N LYS A 37 12.87 -4.86 -21.10
CA LYS A 37 13.54 -5.79 -20.18
C LYS A 37 12.59 -6.82 -19.59
N LEU A 38 11.35 -6.43 -19.29
CA LEU A 38 10.31 -7.38 -18.85
C LEU A 38 9.95 -8.38 -19.95
N GLN A 39 9.97 -7.94 -21.22
CA GLN A 39 9.75 -8.83 -22.35
C GLN A 39 10.87 -9.87 -22.47
N GLU A 40 12.16 -9.45 -22.43
CA GLU A 40 13.30 -10.37 -22.41
C GLU A 40 13.17 -11.40 -21.27
N LEU A 41 12.83 -10.94 -20.05
CA LEU A 41 12.65 -11.82 -18.89
C LEU A 41 11.47 -12.79 -19.09
N ALA A 42 10.42 -12.37 -19.79
CA ALA A 42 9.28 -13.23 -20.11
C ALA A 42 9.67 -14.30 -21.14
N ASP A 43 10.43 -13.93 -22.16
CA ASP A 43 10.93 -14.84 -23.20
C ASP A 43 11.94 -15.86 -22.63
N GLU A 44 12.72 -15.46 -21.62
CA GLU A 44 13.56 -16.35 -20.81
C GLU A 44 12.76 -17.27 -19.87
N GLY A 45 11.44 -17.14 -19.81
CA GLY A 45 10.56 -17.95 -18.96
C GLY A 45 10.62 -17.59 -17.46
N LYS A 46 11.14 -16.42 -17.10
CA LYS A 46 11.19 -15.98 -15.69
C LYS A 46 9.80 -15.81 -15.09
N ARG A 47 9.62 -16.39 -13.91
CA ARG A 47 8.34 -16.35 -13.18
C ARG A 47 7.92 -14.91 -12.92
N GLY A 48 6.66 -14.58 -13.20
CA GLY A 48 6.08 -13.27 -12.97
C GLY A 48 6.34 -12.22 -14.05
N ALA A 49 7.31 -12.42 -14.96
CA ALA A 49 7.65 -11.42 -15.97
C ALA A 49 6.50 -11.14 -16.96
N ALA A 50 5.84 -12.18 -17.46
CA ALA A 50 4.67 -12.03 -18.31
C ALA A 50 3.50 -11.33 -17.62
N GLN A 51 3.30 -11.59 -16.32
CA GLN A 51 2.30 -10.90 -15.51
C GLN A 51 2.68 -9.44 -15.25
N ALA A 52 3.94 -9.17 -14.91
CA ALA A 52 4.45 -7.80 -14.74
C ALA A 52 4.29 -6.98 -16.02
N LEU A 53 4.58 -7.57 -17.17
CA LEU A 53 4.38 -6.94 -18.48
C LEU A 53 2.91 -6.58 -18.72
N LYS A 54 1.96 -7.45 -18.35
CA LYS A 54 0.53 -7.15 -18.44
C LYS A 54 0.14 -5.98 -17.53
N LEU A 55 0.69 -5.93 -16.31
CA LEU A 55 0.41 -4.84 -15.36
C LEU A 55 0.95 -3.49 -15.86
N THR A 56 2.13 -3.47 -16.49
CA THR A 56 2.68 -2.24 -17.08
C THR A 56 1.83 -1.69 -18.24
N GLY A 57 1.00 -2.52 -18.86
CA GLY A 57 0.02 -2.09 -19.86
C GLY A 57 -1.24 -1.43 -19.29
N ARG A 58 -1.49 -1.54 -17.98
CA ARG A 58 -2.71 -1.05 -17.28
C ARG A 58 -2.34 -0.16 -16.10
N LYS A 59 -1.37 0.72 -16.30
CA LYS A 59 -0.78 1.54 -15.21
C LYS A 59 -1.80 2.38 -14.46
N GLU A 60 -2.73 3.05 -15.14
CA GLU A 60 -3.72 3.93 -14.52
C GLU A 60 -4.65 3.19 -13.55
N GLU A 61 -5.20 2.05 -14.00
CA GLU A 61 -6.05 1.20 -13.17
C GLU A 61 -5.28 0.68 -11.95
N LEU A 62 -4.03 0.29 -12.18
CA LEU A 62 -3.16 -0.24 -11.13
C LEU A 62 -2.81 0.83 -10.09
N PHE A 63 -2.50 2.07 -10.52
CA PHE A 63 -2.24 3.18 -9.59
C PHE A 63 -3.42 3.48 -8.71
N SER A 64 -4.63 3.56 -9.28
CA SER A 64 -5.85 3.75 -8.49
C SER A 64 -6.03 2.63 -7.47
N THR A 65 -5.76 1.38 -7.87
CA THR A 65 -5.84 0.22 -6.97
C THR A 65 -4.81 0.31 -5.85
N ILE A 66 -3.56 0.63 -6.17
CA ILE A 66 -2.47 0.76 -5.20
C ILE A 66 -2.78 1.88 -4.20
N GLN A 67 -3.21 3.04 -4.68
CA GLN A 67 -3.51 4.19 -3.82
C GLN A 67 -4.65 3.89 -2.85
N VAL A 68 -5.74 3.29 -3.34
CA VAL A 68 -6.85 2.84 -2.50
C VAL A 68 -6.37 1.81 -1.48
N GLY A 69 -5.50 0.88 -1.91
CA GLY A 69 -4.92 -0.14 -1.04
C GLY A 69 -4.08 0.45 0.09
N ILE A 70 -3.09 1.28 -0.25
CA ILE A 70 -2.19 1.93 0.73
C ILE A 70 -3.01 2.72 1.74
N THR A 71 -3.96 3.55 1.28
CA THR A 71 -4.79 4.37 2.16
C THR A 71 -5.64 3.51 3.10
N THR A 72 -6.33 2.51 2.55
CA THR A 72 -7.20 1.62 3.36
C THR A 72 -6.38 0.84 4.38
N ILE A 73 -5.28 0.21 3.97
CA ILE A 73 -4.41 -0.56 4.87
C ILE A 73 -3.85 0.34 5.97
N SER A 74 -3.40 1.55 5.64
CA SER A 74 -2.83 2.48 6.62
C SER A 74 -3.86 2.93 7.67
N ILE A 75 -5.10 3.24 7.24
CA ILE A 75 -6.19 3.60 8.16
C ILE A 75 -6.53 2.41 9.09
N VAL A 76 -6.70 1.22 8.52
CA VAL A 76 -7.02 0.01 9.29
C VAL A 76 -5.89 -0.31 10.27
N THR A 77 -4.62 -0.19 9.85
CA THR A 77 -3.46 -0.41 10.73
C THR A 77 -3.46 0.58 11.90
N GLY A 78 -3.69 1.86 11.64
CA GLY A 78 -3.74 2.89 12.68
C GLY A 78 -4.89 2.67 13.68
N MET A 79 -6.09 2.41 13.18
CA MET A 79 -7.26 2.13 14.04
C MET A 79 -7.05 0.88 14.87
N PHE A 80 -6.60 -0.21 14.25
CA PHE A 80 -6.41 -1.49 14.91
C PHE A 80 -5.31 -1.42 15.98
N SER A 81 -4.14 -0.83 15.66
CA SER A 81 -3.05 -0.69 16.61
C SER A 81 -3.41 0.20 17.80
N GLY A 82 -4.12 1.32 17.56
CA GLY A 82 -4.57 2.19 18.62
C GLY A 82 -5.56 1.51 19.58
N ALA A 83 -6.52 0.76 19.03
CA ALA A 83 -7.51 0.04 19.83
C ALA A 83 -6.90 -1.12 20.64
N SER A 84 -5.96 -1.85 20.04
CA SER A 84 -5.42 -3.09 20.62
C SER A 84 -4.27 -2.86 21.59
N LEU A 85 -3.36 -1.94 21.28
CA LEU A 85 -2.11 -1.79 22.02
C LEU A 85 -2.10 -0.63 23.03
N ALA A 86 -3.04 0.32 22.93
CA ALA A 86 -3.04 1.47 23.84
C ALA A 86 -3.35 1.09 25.30
N GLY A 87 -4.26 0.13 25.51
CA GLY A 87 -4.59 -0.38 26.84
C GLY A 87 -3.40 -1.03 27.55
N PRO A 88 -2.79 -2.08 26.97
CA PRO A 88 -1.59 -2.71 27.54
C PRO A 88 -0.45 -1.74 27.82
N LEU A 89 -0.23 -0.74 26.94
CA LEU A 89 0.78 0.28 27.17
C LEU A 89 0.38 1.21 28.32
N ALA A 90 -0.89 1.60 28.42
CA ALA A 90 -1.39 2.44 29.52
C ALA A 90 -1.22 1.73 30.89
N ASP A 91 -1.54 0.44 30.95
CA ASP A 91 -1.37 -0.39 32.15
C ASP A 91 0.11 -0.49 32.55
N PHE A 92 0.98 -0.73 31.58
CA PHE A 92 2.43 -0.77 31.79
C PHE A 92 2.97 0.59 32.30
N LEU A 93 2.59 1.68 31.68
CA LEU A 93 3.00 3.03 32.06
C LEU A 93 2.39 3.45 33.40
N GLY A 94 1.14 3.07 33.68
CA GLY A 94 0.45 3.37 34.93
C GLY A 94 1.11 2.75 36.16
N GLY A 95 1.87 1.66 36.00
CA GLY A 95 2.67 1.04 37.04
C GLY A 95 3.93 1.83 37.45
N ILE A 96 4.30 2.87 36.70
CA ILE A 96 5.46 3.70 36.97
C ILE A 96 5.05 4.88 37.88
N PRO A 97 5.54 4.98 39.13
CA PRO A 97 5.16 6.06 40.04
C PRO A 97 5.48 7.44 39.45
N VAL A 98 4.60 8.41 39.68
CA VAL A 98 4.71 9.83 39.25
C VAL A 98 4.64 10.02 37.72
N VAL A 99 5.38 9.26 36.94
CA VAL A 99 5.46 9.39 35.49
C VAL A 99 4.24 8.78 34.81
N GLY A 100 3.73 7.65 35.33
CA GLY A 100 2.59 6.93 34.77
C GLY A 100 1.31 7.74 34.71
N ALA A 101 1.05 8.59 35.72
CA ALA A 101 -0.12 9.45 35.77
C ALA A 101 -0.21 10.44 34.59
N PHE A 102 0.95 10.87 34.06
CA PHE A 102 1.01 11.76 32.88
C PHE A 102 1.10 11.00 31.56
N LEU A 103 1.78 9.85 31.55
CA LEU A 103 2.03 9.10 30.30
C LEU A 103 0.90 8.13 29.94
N ALA A 104 0.16 7.59 30.91
CA ALA A 104 -0.93 6.68 30.61
C ALA A 104 -2.03 7.29 29.70
N PRO A 105 -2.47 8.54 29.88
CA PRO A 105 -3.41 9.18 28.95
C PRO A 105 -2.83 9.38 27.53
N LEU A 106 -1.51 9.45 27.41
CA LEU A 106 -0.82 9.63 26.13
C LEU A 106 -0.43 8.30 25.46
N SER A 107 -0.74 7.16 26.09
CA SER A 107 -0.37 5.83 25.61
C SER A 107 -0.83 5.57 24.16
N MET A 108 -2.06 5.96 23.84
CA MET A 108 -2.61 5.81 22.48
C MET A 108 -1.78 6.59 21.46
N PHE A 109 -1.38 7.82 21.79
CA PHE A 109 -0.54 8.63 20.91
C PHE A 109 0.85 7.98 20.70
N PHE A 110 1.49 7.48 21.76
CA PHE A 110 2.77 6.81 21.65
C PHE A 110 2.69 5.51 20.83
N VAL A 111 1.65 4.69 21.04
CA VAL A 111 1.42 3.50 20.24
C VAL A 111 1.26 3.85 18.77
N MET A 112 0.37 4.80 18.46
CA MET A 112 0.14 5.21 17.07
C MET A 112 1.40 5.79 16.43
N ALA A 113 2.16 6.62 17.12
CA ALA A 113 3.41 7.19 16.62
C ALA A 113 4.45 6.08 16.32
N LEU A 114 4.61 5.12 17.22
CA LEU A 114 5.55 4.01 17.07
C LEU A 114 5.15 3.08 15.92
N VAL A 115 3.88 2.68 15.86
CA VAL A 115 3.38 1.81 14.78
C VAL A 115 3.45 2.53 13.43
N THR A 116 3.09 3.83 13.38
CA THR A 116 3.21 4.64 12.16
C THR A 116 4.66 4.72 11.70
N TYR A 117 5.61 4.92 12.62
CA TYR A 117 7.04 4.95 12.29
C TYR A 117 7.53 3.65 11.66
N PHE A 118 7.21 2.50 12.26
CA PHE A 118 7.58 1.20 11.69
C PHE A 118 6.83 0.89 10.40
N ALA A 119 5.55 1.24 10.32
CA ALA A 119 4.75 1.07 9.10
C ALA A 119 5.30 1.92 7.96
N LEU A 120 5.75 3.15 8.22
CA LEU A 120 6.36 4.02 7.23
C LEU A 120 7.68 3.43 6.71
N ILE A 121 8.58 2.98 7.61
CA ILE A 121 9.87 2.45 7.19
C ILE A 121 9.72 1.11 6.48
N ILE A 122 9.05 0.14 7.11
CA ILE A 122 8.96 -1.23 6.62
C ILE A 122 7.88 -1.39 5.55
N GLY A 123 6.74 -0.68 5.72
CA GLY A 123 5.59 -0.78 4.85
C GLY A 123 5.64 0.15 3.63
N GLU A 124 6.52 1.15 3.62
CA GLU A 124 6.54 2.13 2.53
C GLU A 124 7.94 2.47 2.03
N LEU A 125 8.82 3.04 2.86
CA LEU A 125 10.10 3.57 2.39
C LEU A 125 11.06 2.48 1.93
N ALA A 126 11.30 1.46 2.73
CA ALA A 126 12.23 0.38 2.38
C ALA A 126 11.79 -0.37 1.10
N PRO A 127 10.51 -0.76 0.92
CA PRO A 127 10.03 -1.33 -0.33
C PRO A 127 10.24 -0.43 -1.55
N LYS A 128 10.00 0.88 -1.43
CA LYS A 128 10.23 1.84 -2.53
C LYS A 128 11.70 1.90 -2.92
N TRP A 129 12.62 1.91 -1.95
CA TRP A 129 14.06 1.87 -2.24
C TRP A 129 14.49 0.58 -2.93
N ILE A 130 13.96 -0.57 -2.52
CA ILE A 130 14.20 -1.86 -3.19
C ILE A 130 13.71 -1.82 -4.65
N ALA A 131 12.52 -1.27 -4.87
CA ALA A 131 11.95 -1.15 -6.22
C ALA A 131 12.73 -0.19 -7.12
N ILE A 132 13.33 0.89 -6.56
CA ILE A 132 14.20 1.80 -7.30
C ILE A 132 15.49 1.09 -7.72
N ALA A 133 16.06 0.28 -6.84
CA ALA A 133 17.33 -0.41 -7.13
C ALA A 133 17.18 -1.49 -8.20
N GLU A 134 16.10 -2.28 -8.18
CA GLU A 134 15.87 -3.41 -9.10
C GLU A 134 14.40 -3.48 -9.57
N PRO A 135 13.94 -2.52 -10.39
CA PRO A 135 12.52 -2.37 -10.69
C PRO A 135 11.93 -3.57 -11.44
N GLU A 136 12.67 -4.18 -12.37
CA GLU A 136 12.18 -5.34 -13.12
C GLU A 136 12.04 -6.59 -12.23
N LYS A 137 12.99 -6.83 -11.32
CA LYS A 137 12.89 -7.95 -10.38
C LYS A 137 11.74 -7.75 -9.40
N ALA A 138 11.61 -6.52 -8.86
CA ALA A 138 10.51 -6.15 -8.00
C ALA A 138 9.17 -6.33 -8.70
N ALA A 139 9.01 -5.84 -9.93
CA ALA A 139 7.80 -6.00 -10.73
C ALA A 139 7.44 -7.48 -10.94
N CYS A 140 8.40 -8.33 -11.26
CA CYS A 140 8.16 -9.77 -11.42
C CYS A 140 7.70 -10.44 -10.12
N LEU A 141 8.28 -10.03 -8.98
CA LEU A 141 7.95 -10.58 -7.66
C LEU A 141 6.50 -10.26 -7.27
N ILE A 142 6.10 -8.98 -7.44
CA ILE A 142 4.78 -8.49 -6.98
C ILE A 142 3.66 -8.74 -7.99
N ALA A 143 3.95 -9.12 -9.22
CA ALA A 143 2.95 -9.18 -10.28
C ALA A 143 1.76 -10.08 -9.92
N ARG A 144 2.00 -11.26 -9.34
CA ARG A 144 0.93 -12.19 -8.95
C ARG A 144 0.10 -11.68 -7.77
N PRO A 145 0.68 -11.31 -6.62
CA PRO A 145 -0.10 -10.76 -5.52
C PRO A 145 -0.85 -9.49 -5.91
N MET A 146 -0.29 -8.63 -6.78
CA MET A 146 -0.98 -7.44 -7.25
C MET A 146 -2.19 -7.72 -8.14
N ILE A 147 -2.13 -8.73 -9.01
CA ILE A 147 -3.31 -9.14 -9.80
C ILE A 147 -4.44 -9.60 -8.86
N LEU A 148 -4.11 -10.42 -7.87
CA LEU A 148 -5.10 -10.89 -6.89
C LEU A 148 -5.69 -9.72 -6.10
N PHE A 149 -4.84 -8.83 -5.61
CA PHE A 149 -5.23 -7.64 -4.88
C PHE A 149 -6.10 -6.69 -5.72
N SER A 150 -5.73 -6.44 -6.98
CA SER A 150 -6.51 -5.62 -7.92
C SER A 150 -7.91 -6.19 -8.14
N ASN A 151 -8.03 -7.50 -8.29
CA ASN A 151 -9.33 -8.14 -8.44
C ASN A 151 -10.19 -8.01 -7.18
N LEU A 152 -9.60 -8.10 -6.00
CA LEU A 152 -10.29 -7.93 -4.72
C LEU A 152 -10.75 -6.48 -4.51
N CYS A 153 -9.89 -5.52 -4.84
CA CYS A 153 -10.17 -4.09 -4.66
C CYS A 153 -11.03 -3.49 -5.77
N LYS A 154 -11.32 -4.23 -6.85
CA LYS A 154 -12.04 -3.73 -8.02
C LYS A 154 -13.34 -2.99 -7.70
N PRO A 155 -14.25 -3.49 -6.85
CA PRO A 155 -15.50 -2.77 -6.54
C PRO A 155 -15.22 -1.42 -5.85
N LEU A 156 -14.24 -1.37 -4.96
CA LEU A 156 -13.86 -0.14 -4.25
C LEU A 156 -13.19 0.86 -5.19
N VAL A 157 -12.33 0.39 -6.09
CA VAL A 157 -11.68 1.22 -7.12
C VAL A 157 -12.70 1.81 -8.08
N VAL A 158 -13.66 1.02 -8.56
CA VAL A 158 -14.74 1.51 -9.44
C VAL A 158 -15.56 2.59 -8.76
N PHE A 159 -15.93 2.38 -7.50
CA PHE A 159 -16.68 3.37 -6.72
C PHE A 159 -15.87 4.66 -6.52
N SER A 160 -14.60 4.56 -6.14
CA SER A 160 -13.72 5.71 -5.95
C SER A 160 -13.51 6.49 -7.25
N THR A 161 -13.28 5.80 -8.36
CA THR A 161 -13.13 6.43 -9.69
C THR A 161 -14.40 7.15 -10.12
N TRP A 162 -15.57 6.55 -9.90
CA TRP A 162 -16.84 7.20 -10.18
C TRP A 162 -17.04 8.46 -9.34
N SER A 163 -16.76 8.39 -8.03
CA SER A 163 -16.84 9.54 -7.13
C SER A 163 -15.87 10.65 -7.52
N THR A 164 -14.64 10.29 -7.90
CA THR A 164 -13.63 11.25 -8.37
C THR A 164 -14.08 11.97 -9.64
N LYS A 165 -14.65 11.24 -10.62
CA LYS A 165 -15.20 11.84 -11.84
C LYS A 165 -16.28 12.86 -11.53
N LEU A 166 -17.19 12.53 -10.63
CA LEU A 166 -18.26 13.43 -10.20
C LEU A 166 -17.70 14.73 -9.57
N VAL A 167 -16.69 14.62 -8.69
CA VAL A 167 -16.02 15.78 -8.08
C VAL A 167 -15.32 16.64 -9.14
N VAL A 168 -14.60 16.02 -10.07
CA VAL A 168 -13.86 16.72 -11.12
C VAL A 168 -14.82 17.45 -12.09
N GLU A 169 -15.95 16.83 -12.44
CA GLU A 169 -17.01 17.44 -13.25
C GLU A 169 -17.64 18.64 -12.52
N MET A 170 -17.89 18.53 -11.21
CA MET A 170 -18.41 19.64 -10.40
C MET A 170 -17.46 20.83 -10.34
N LEU A 171 -16.15 20.59 -10.42
CA LEU A 171 -15.11 21.63 -10.51
C LEU A 171 -14.96 22.24 -11.91
N GLY A 172 -15.80 21.82 -12.88
CA GLY A 172 -15.80 22.33 -14.25
C GLY A 172 -14.64 21.85 -15.12
N VAL A 173 -13.86 20.86 -14.63
CA VAL A 173 -12.79 20.24 -15.42
C VAL A 173 -13.43 19.17 -16.30
N ARG A 174 -13.50 19.41 -17.59
CA ARG A 174 -13.89 18.38 -18.56
C ARG A 174 -12.72 17.38 -18.65
N MET A 175 -12.93 16.17 -18.18
CA MET A 175 -12.01 15.06 -18.49
C MET A 175 -12.14 14.85 -20.00
N GLY A 176 -11.12 15.29 -20.75
CA GLY A 176 -11.04 15.05 -22.17
C GLY A 176 -11.13 13.56 -22.42
N GLY A 177 -12.13 13.15 -23.20
CA GLY A 177 -12.10 11.83 -23.81
C GLY A 177 -10.76 11.66 -24.51
N GLU A 178 -10.26 10.44 -24.55
CA GLU A 178 -9.10 10.04 -25.30
C GLU A 178 -9.02 10.86 -26.59
N THR A 179 -8.05 11.78 -26.64
CA THR A 179 -7.70 12.34 -27.95
C THR A 179 -7.13 11.15 -28.72
N PRO A 180 -7.76 10.71 -29.82
CA PRO A 180 -7.08 9.79 -30.71
C PRO A 180 -5.80 10.54 -31.13
N VAL A 181 -4.63 9.96 -30.80
CA VAL A 181 -3.37 10.42 -31.34
C VAL A 181 -3.55 10.36 -32.83
N SER A 182 -3.71 11.53 -33.44
CA SER A 182 -3.73 11.67 -34.88
C SER A 182 -2.39 11.16 -35.40
N GLU A 183 -2.43 10.08 -36.18
CA GLU A 183 -1.27 9.53 -36.91
C GLU A 183 -0.88 10.45 -38.07
N GLU A 184 -0.89 11.74 -37.88
CA GLU A 184 -0.46 12.72 -38.88
C GLU A 184 0.62 13.62 -38.30
N GLU A 185 1.79 13.05 -38.00
CA GLU A 185 3.08 13.76 -38.03
C GLU A 185 4.18 12.71 -38.29
N ILE A 186 4.31 12.29 -39.56
CA ILE A 186 5.53 11.73 -40.13
C ILE A 186 6.24 12.84 -40.89
#